data_49ab32f4086a30c5f30025806b5e23cf
#
_entry.id   49ab32f4086a30c5f30025806b5e23cf
#
_cell.length_a   1.000
_cell.length_b   1.000
_cell.length_c   1.000
_cell.angle_alpha   90.00
_cell.angle_beta   90.00
_cell.angle_gamma   90.00
#
_symmetry.space_group_name_H-M   'P 1'
#
loop_
_entity.id
_entity.type
_entity.pdbx_description
1 polymer ?
#
loop_
_entity_poly.entity_id
_entity_poly.type
_entity_poly.pdbx_seq_one_letter_code
_entity_poly.pdbx_strand_id
1 'polypeptide(L)'
;QFLDRMPKPDCDFIRYIPPAVAIQQRVISRNPRSTVGTSTEIYDYLKMLFARFGKTISPISGTEVKKHTPHDVVKAVGTLPEGTRIYIVAPLEERGEALASRLQIYQSSGFSRVWSEKEGVVRLGDFSPGEREEALYLVVDRMSVRHSDGAFETRLVDSVEIAFYEGHGACSIIGEGENPIKLDFSNRLEADGITFAEPSPDLFDFNNATGACPECEGYGKILG
;
A
#
# COMPACT_ATOMS: atom_id res chain seq x y z
N GLN A 1 -13.13 32.69 15.62
CA GLN A 1 -13.71 32.06 16.82
C GLN A 1 -15.22 32.12 16.67
N PHE A 2 -15.87 31.04 16.29
CA PHE A 2 -17.31 30.90 16.27
C PHE A 2 -17.78 30.63 17.71
N LEU A 3 -18.18 31.66 18.42
CA LEU A 3 -18.83 31.52 19.70
C LEU A 3 -20.30 31.13 19.43
N ASP A 4 -20.66 29.89 19.77
CA ASP A 4 -22.05 29.47 19.83
C ASP A 4 -22.81 30.45 20.77
N ARG A 5 -23.66 31.29 20.18
CA ARG A 5 -24.55 32.14 20.97
C ARG A 5 -25.65 31.25 21.53
N MET A 6 -25.82 31.30 22.85
CA MET A 6 -26.97 30.69 23.47
C MET A 6 -28.25 31.36 22.91
N PRO A 7 -29.29 30.55 22.61
CA PRO A 7 -30.55 31.11 22.17
C PRO A 7 -31.09 32.09 23.23
N LYS A 8 -31.60 33.22 22.78
CA LYS A 8 -32.24 34.16 23.67
C LYS A 8 -33.53 33.54 24.21
N PRO A 9 -33.87 33.75 25.50
CA PRO A 9 -35.13 33.27 26.03
C PRO A 9 -36.29 33.99 25.31
N ASP A 10 -37.36 33.27 25.03
CA ASP A 10 -38.60 33.79 24.44
C ASP A 10 -39.43 34.38 25.59
N CYS A 11 -39.31 35.68 25.78
CA CYS A 11 -40.03 36.40 26.85
C CYS A 11 -40.23 37.86 26.45
N ASP A 12 -41.38 38.45 26.81
CA ASP A 12 -41.72 39.83 26.47
C ASP A 12 -40.84 40.84 27.22
N PHE A 13 -40.55 40.61 28.48
CA PHE A 13 -39.63 41.40 29.32
C PHE A 13 -39.13 40.65 30.53
N ILE A 14 -37.97 41.09 31.05
CA ILE A 14 -37.39 40.58 32.32
C ILE A 14 -37.12 41.77 33.22
N ARG A 15 -37.73 41.78 34.45
CA ARG A 15 -37.58 42.82 35.46
C ARG A 15 -36.98 42.25 36.74
N TYR A 16 -36.32 43.12 37.50
CA TYR A 16 -35.79 42.81 38.83
C TYR A 16 -34.84 41.63 38.90
N ILE A 17 -33.94 41.48 37.91
CA ILE A 17 -32.90 40.45 37.93
C ILE A 17 -31.89 40.83 39.02
N PRO A 18 -31.73 40.02 40.07
CA PRO A 18 -30.65 40.21 41.02
C PRO A 18 -29.30 39.93 40.37
N PRO A 19 -28.19 40.46 40.90
CA PRO A 19 -26.87 40.17 40.40
C PRO A 19 -26.67 38.62 40.40
N ALA A 20 -26.53 38.07 39.22
CA ALA A 20 -26.28 36.65 39.06
C ALA A 20 -24.76 36.38 39.04
N VAL A 21 -24.28 35.61 39.97
CA VAL A 21 -22.90 35.11 39.97
C VAL A 21 -22.92 33.62 39.66
N ALA A 22 -22.44 33.26 38.50
CA ALA A 22 -22.27 31.87 38.11
C ALA A 22 -20.81 31.47 38.32
N ILE A 23 -20.53 30.57 39.23
CA ILE A 23 -19.22 29.97 39.42
C ILE A 23 -19.27 28.63 38.69
N GLN A 24 -18.62 28.55 37.53
CA GLN A 24 -18.46 27.27 36.83
C GLN A 24 -17.06 26.72 37.06
N GLN A 25 -16.99 25.56 37.69
CA GLN A 25 -15.74 24.80 37.82
C GLN A 25 -15.35 24.07 36.52
N ARG A 26 -16.19 24.10 35.49
CA ARG A 26 -15.97 23.44 34.22
C ARG A 26 -15.37 24.39 33.22
N VAL A 27 -14.11 24.16 32.86
CA VAL A 27 -13.56 24.69 31.61
C VAL A 27 -14.14 23.84 30.48
N ILE A 28 -15.27 24.27 29.92
CA ILE A 28 -15.81 23.67 28.70
C ILE A 28 -14.95 24.22 27.55
N SER A 29 -13.99 23.44 27.12
CA SER A 29 -13.33 23.72 25.86
C SER A 29 -14.36 23.55 24.74
N ARG A 30 -14.75 24.67 24.10
CA ARG A 30 -15.63 24.66 22.91
C ARG A 30 -14.86 24.41 21.63
N ASN A 31 -13.58 24.05 21.74
CA ASN A 31 -12.77 23.70 20.59
C ASN A 31 -13.12 22.27 20.15
N PRO A 32 -13.71 22.04 18.96
CA PRO A 32 -14.09 20.73 18.47
C PRO A 32 -12.90 19.79 18.30
N ARG A 33 -11.69 20.35 18.20
CA ARG A 33 -10.43 19.58 18.14
C ARG A 33 -9.87 19.18 19.51
N SER A 34 -10.41 19.73 20.60
CA SER A 34 -9.99 19.35 21.94
C SER A 34 -10.85 18.21 22.47
N THR A 35 -10.26 17.03 22.52
CA THR A 35 -10.87 15.80 23.04
C THR A 35 -10.15 15.36 24.31
N VAL A 36 -10.74 14.44 25.07
CA VAL A 36 -10.06 13.83 26.22
C VAL A 36 -8.74 13.18 25.79
N GLY A 37 -8.72 12.52 24.64
CA GLY A 37 -7.53 11.89 24.09
C GLY A 37 -6.38 12.87 23.83
N THR A 38 -6.70 14.07 23.27
CA THR A 38 -5.67 15.10 23.01
C THR A 38 -5.20 15.80 24.28
N SER A 39 -6.10 15.98 25.26
CA SER A 39 -5.76 16.63 26.53
C SER A 39 -4.97 15.74 27.49
N THR A 40 -5.04 14.44 27.32
CA THR A 40 -4.34 13.45 28.15
C THR A 40 -3.12 12.84 27.45
N GLU A 41 -2.77 13.31 26.27
CA GLU A 41 -1.69 12.77 25.41
C GLU A 41 -1.91 11.32 24.94
N ILE A 42 -2.99 10.65 25.37
CA ILE A 42 -3.31 9.27 24.96
C ILE A 42 -3.42 9.15 23.44
N TYR A 43 -3.91 10.20 22.79
CA TYR A 43 -4.05 10.24 21.35
C TYR A 43 -2.70 10.10 20.60
N ASP A 44 -1.64 10.68 21.13
CA ASP A 44 -0.30 10.59 20.55
C ASP A 44 0.25 9.16 20.62
N TYR A 45 0.00 8.47 21.74
CA TYR A 45 0.34 7.05 21.85
C TYR A 45 -0.48 6.18 20.88
N LEU A 46 -1.76 6.47 20.70
CA LEU A 46 -2.61 5.74 19.77
C LEU A 46 -2.15 5.93 18.31
N LYS A 47 -1.82 7.16 17.90
CA LYS A 47 -1.25 7.42 16.56
C LYS A 47 0.00 6.56 16.31
N MET A 48 0.91 6.54 17.27
CA MET A 48 2.14 5.74 17.19
C MET A 48 1.84 4.24 17.15
N LEU A 49 0.89 3.77 17.96
CA LEU A 49 0.48 2.37 18.00
C LEU A 49 -0.08 1.94 16.63
N PHE A 50 -1.05 2.69 16.09
CA PHE A 50 -1.64 2.37 14.79
C PHE A 50 -0.64 2.48 13.64
N ALA A 51 0.25 3.48 13.67
CA ALA A 51 1.29 3.62 12.64
C ALA A 51 2.28 2.44 12.62
N ARG A 52 2.61 1.86 13.78
CA ARG A 52 3.61 0.80 13.87
C ARG A 52 3.05 -0.61 13.87
N PHE A 53 1.88 -0.82 14.44
CA PHE A 53 1.28 -2.14 14.66
C PHE A 53 -0.10 -2.28 14.02
N GLY A 54 -0.64 -1.20 13.45
CA GLY A 54 -1.91 -1.22 12.74
C GLY A 54 -1.81 -2.09 11.48
N LYS A 55 -2.95 -2.67 11.11
CA LYS A 55 -3.09 -3.46 9.89
C LYS A 55 -3.93 -2.69 8.89
N THR A 56 -3.41 -2.54 7.68
CA THR A 56 -4.19 -1.98 6.58
C THR A 56 -5.10 -3.07 6.04
N ILE A 57 -6.40 -2.81 6.02
CA ILE A 57 -7.41 -3.76 5.54
C ILE A 57 -8.07 -3.16 4.30
N SER A 58 -8.15 -3.95 3.23
CA SER A 58 -8.89 -3.53 2.03
C SER A 58 -10.38 -3.39 2.35
N PRO A 59 -11.02 -2.26 2.00
CA PRO A 59 -12.45 -2.07 2.20
C PRO A 59 -13.31 -2.92 1.23
N ILE A 60 -12.72 -3.46 0.16
CA ILE A 60 -13.42 -4.26 -0.85
C ILE A 60 -13.41 -5.74 -0.46
N SER A 61 -12.22 -6.32 -0.29
CA SER A 61 -12.07 -7.76 -0.02
C SER A 61 -12.03 -8.11 1.47
N GLY A 62 -11.81 -7.13 2.35
CA GLY A 62 -11.59 -7.37 3.78
C GLY A 62 -10.27 -8.06 4.11
N THR A 63 -9.38 -8.22 3.12
CA THR A 63 -8.07 -8.85 3.30
C THR A 63 -7.03 -7.86 3.84
N GLU A 64 -6.06 -8.38 4.59
CA GLU A 64 -4.93 -7.58 5.06
C GLU A 64 -4.00 -7.24 3.90
N VAL A 65 -3.77 -5.94 3.70
CA VAL A 65 -2.84 -5.41 2.68
C VAL A 65 -1.44 -5.35 3.27
N LYS A 66 -0.50 -6.06 2.67
CA LYS A 66 0.89 -6.13 3.12
C LYS A 66 1.84 -5.77 2.00
N LYS A 67 2.94 -5.11 2.38
CA LYS A 67 4.12 -5.05 1.53
C LYS A 67 4.90 -6.34 1.67
N HIS A 68 5.23 -6.96 0.55
CA HIS A 68 6.14 -8.09 0.55
C HIS A 68 7.58 -7.58 0.49
N THR A 69 8.41 -8.20 1.31
CA THR A 69 9.85 -8.03 1.27
C THR A 69 10.49 -9.14 0.44
N PRO A 70 11.72 -8.98 -0.08
CA PRO A 70 12.43 -10.09 -0.72
C PRO A 70 12.51 -11.33 0.17
N HIS A 71 12.59 -11.13 1.49
CA HIS A 71 12.60 -12.23 2.46
C HIS A 71 11.27 -13.01 2.53
N ASP A 72 10.14 -12.35 2.30
CA ASP A 72 8.84 -13.02 2.22
C ASP A 72 8.75 -13.89 0.96
N VAL A 73 9.36 -13.43 -0.14
CA VAL A 73 9.48 -14.22 -1.38
C VAL A 73 10.36 -15.45 -1.13
N VAL A 74 11.52 -15.30 -0.46
CA VAL A 74 12.39 -16.42 -0.09
C VAL A 74 11.63 -17.45 0.73
N LYS A 75 10.87 -17.03 1.73
CA LYS A 75 10.04 -17.94 2.55
C LYS A 75 9.01 -18.67 1.70
N ALA A 76 8.33 -17.97 0.79
CA ALA A 76 7.33 -18.58 -0.07
C ALA A 76 7.95 -19.58 -1.05
N VAL A 77 9.10 -19.25 -1.66
CA VAL A 77 9.85 -20.15 -2.53
C VAL A 77 10.36 -21.37 -1.74
N GLY A 78 10.75 -21.19 -0.48
CA GLY A 78 11.15 -22.28 0.42
C GLY A 78 10.05 -23.31 0.71
N THR A 79 8.78 -23.03 0.39
CA THR A 79 7.68 -24.02 0.49
C THR A 79 7.55 -24.91 -0.75
N LEU A 80 8.22 -24.54 -1.85
CA LEU A 80 8.19 -25.31 -3.09
C LEU A 80 9.11 -26.53 -2.97
N PRO A 81 8.83 -27.63 -3.70
CA PRO A 81 9.68 -28.81 -3.70
C PRO A 81 11.11 -28.52 -4.15
N GLU A 82 12.08 -29.19 -3.53
CA GLU A 82 13.48 -29.15 -3.93
C GLU A 82 13.65 -29.45 -5.42
N GLY A 83 14.49 -28.71 -6.12
CA GLY A 83 14.75 -28.91 -7.55
C GLY A 83 13.69 -28.29 -8.48
N THR A 84 12.57 -27.76 -7.96
CA THR A 84 11.58 -27.07 -8.80
C THR A 84 12.25 -25.94 -9.55
N ARG A 85 12.08 -25.89 -10.86
CA ARG A 85 12.56 -24.77 -11.68
C ARG A 85 11.60 -23.60 -11.54
N ILE A 86 12.15 -22.45 -11.24
CA ILE A 86 11.39 -21.20 -11.07
C ILE A 86 11.95 -20.10 -11.96
N TYR A 87 11.06 -19.23 -12.40
CA TYR A 87 11.38 -17.97 -13.05
C TYR A 87 10.99 -16.83 -12.12
N ILE A 88 11.90 -15.91 -11.92
CA ILE A 88 11.66 -14.63 -11.26
C ILE A 88 11.32 -13.64 -12.35
N VAL A 89 10.10 -13.09 -12.31
CA VAL A 89 9.59 -12.27 -13.40
C VAL A 89 9.01 -10.95 -12.89
N ALA A 90 9.14 -9.91 -13.71
CA ALA A 90 8.57 -8.58 -13.48
C ALA A 90 7.43 -8.34 -14.49
N PRO A 91 6.23 -7.93 -14.07
CA PRO A 91 5.16 -7.62 -15.00
C PRO A 91 5.50 -6.40 -15.85
N LEU A 92 5.11 -6.45 -17.13
CA LEU A 92 5.24 -5.36 -18.09
C LEU A 92 3.85 -4.78 -18.37
N GLU A 93 3.66 -3.52 -18.02
CA GLU A 93 2.37 -2.82 -18.18
C GLU A 93 2.25 -2.15 -19.56
N GLU A 94 3.38 -1.86 -20.21
CA GLU A 94 3.44 -1.20 -21.51
C GLU A 94 2.84 -2.08 -22.62
N ARG A 95 2.30 -1.44 -23.65
CA ARG A 95 1.69 -2.09 -24.82
C ARG A 95 2.09 -1.41 -26.12
N GLY A 96 1.97 -2.11 -27.23
CA GLY A 96 2.23 -1.55 -28.56
C GLY A 96 3.65 -1.03 -28.75
N GLU A 97 3.79 0.17 -29.30
CA GLU A 97 5.09 0.80 -29.59
C GLU A 97 5.92 1.10 -28.33
N ALA A 98 5.25 1.44 -27.22
CA ALA A 98 5.93 1.66 -25.96
C ALA A 98 6.58 0.38 -25.44
N LEU A 99 5.89 -0.75 -25.56
CA LEU A 99 6.43 -2.06 -25.23
C LEU A 99 7.63 -2.41 -26.11
N ALA A 100 7.54 -2.20 -27.44
CA ALA A 100 8.64 -2.49 -28.37
C ALA A 100 9.91 -1.70 -27.99
N SER A 101 9.76 -0.42 -27.70
CA SER A 101 10.86 0.44 -27.26
C SER A 101 11.44 -0.02 -25.93
N ARG A 102 10.59 -0.42 -24.99
CA ARG A 102 11.01 -0.92 -23.67
C ARG A 102 11.77 -2.24 -23.78
N LEU A 103 11.32 -3.16 -24.64
CA LEU A 103 12.01 -4.43 -24.89
C LEU A 103 13.41 -4.25 -25.49
N GLN A 104 13.61 -3.25 -26.35
CA GLN A 104 14.95 -2.92 -26.88
C GLN A 104 15.89 -2.42 -25.76
N ILE A 105 15.36 -1.62 -24.83
CA ILE A 105 16.13 -1.17 -23.66
C ILE A 105 16.51 -2.37 -22.80
N TYR A 106 15.58 -3.27 -22.53
CA TYR A 106 15.86 -4.48 -21.75
C TYR A 106 16.91 -5.38 -22.43
N GLN A 107 16.82 -5.54 -23.73
CA GLN A 107 17.81 -6.31 -24.49
C GLN A 107 19.21 -5.68 -24.39
N SER A 108 19.31 -4.35 -24.48
CA SER A 108 20.58 -3.63 -24.30
C SER A 108 21.13 -3.69 -22.88
N SER A 109 20.25 -3.84 -21.89
CA SER A 109 20.58 -4.00 -20.46
C SER A 109 20.94 -5.44 -20.07
N GLY A 110 20.92 -6.37 -21.02
CA GLY A 110 21.34 -7.76 -20.81
C GLY A 110 20.21 -8.76 -20.50
N PHE A 111 18.96 -8.31 -20.43
CA PHE A 111 17.83 -9.22 -20.36
C PHE A 111 17.63 -9.92 -21.70
N SER A 112 17.22 -11.17 -21.67
CA SER A 112 17.17 -11.99 -22.90
C SER A 112 15.82 -12.67 -23.14
N ARG A 113 14.90 -12.64 -22.18
CA ARG A 113 13.67 -13.43 -22.23
C ARG A 113 12.48 -12.70 -21.63
N VAL A 114 11.32 -13.00 -22.18
CA VAL A 114 9.99 -12.66 -21.62
C VAL A 114 9.20 -13.95 -21.39
N TRP A 115 8.19 -13.85 -20.55
CA TRP A 115 7.26 -14.93 -20.28
C TRP A 115 5.82 -14.46 -20.52
N SER A 116 5.01 -15.29 -21.13
CA SER A 116 3.57 -15.11 -21.28
C SER A 116 2.83 -16.41 -20.97
N GLU A 117 1.55 -16.32 -20.62
CA GLU A 117 0.77 -17.53 -20.28
C GLU A 117 0.59 -18.49 -21.47
N LYS A 118 0.51 -17.98 -22.70
CA LYS A 118 0.29 -18.82 -23.89
C LYS A 118 1.57 -19.43 -24.45
N GLU A 119 2.63 -18.65 -24.51
CA GLU A 119 3.87 -19.05 -25.18
C GLU A 119 4.96 -19.55 -24.22
N GLY A 120 4.72 -19.36 -22.89
CA GLY A 120 5.75 -19.62 -21.90
C GLY A 120 6.92 -18.66 -22.04
N VAL A 121 8.15 -19.17 -21.94
CA VAL A 121 9.38 -18.38 -22.02
C VAL A 121 9.82 -18.22 -23.48
N VAL A 122 9.88 -16.99 -23.97
CA VAL A 122 10.31 -16.62 -25.32
C VAL A 122 11.55 -15.72 -25.24
N ARG A 123 12.45 -15.82 -26.23
CA ARG A 123 13.58 -14.89 -26.32
C ARG A 123 13.11 -13.51 -26.78
N LEU A 124 13.69 -12.45 -26.23
CA LEU A 124 13.38 -11.08 -26.59
C LEU A 124 13.56 -10.79 -28.08
N GLY A 125 14.60 -11.37 -28.71
CA GLY A 125 14.88 -11.21 -30.14
C GLY A 125 13.87 -11.88 -31.07
N ASP A 126 13.18 -12.90 -30.60
CA ASP A 126 12.20 -13.69 -31.35
C ASP A 126 10.76 -13.22 -31.04
N PHE A 127 10.61 -12.32 -30.05
CA PHE A 127 9.33 -11.83 -29.58
C PHE A 127 8.85 -10.62 -30.42
N SER A 128 7.68 -10.74 -31.00
CA SER A 128 7.03 -9.62 -31.70
C SER A 128 5.90 -9.05 -30.84
N PRO A 129 6.02 -7.79 -30.39
CA PRO A 129 4.93 -7.12 -29.69
C PRO A 129 3.79 -6.88 -30.68
N GLY A 130 2.80 -7.77 -30.70
CA GLY A 130 1.53 -7.58 -31.43
C GLY A 130 0.51 -6.84 -30.57
N GLU A 131 -0.71 -6.65 -31.10
CA GLU A 131 -1.87 -6.25 -30.29
C GLU A 131 -2.26 -7.40 -29.35
N ARG A 132 -1.56 -7.50 -28.22
CA ARG A 132 -1.79 -8.56 -27.23
C ARG A 132 -2.56 -7.98 -26.04
N GLU A 133 -3.60 -8.66 -25.66
CA GLU A 133 -4.36 -8.38 -24.42
C GLU A 133 -3.76 -9.08 -23.19
N GLU A 134 -2.80 -9.98 -23.42
CA GLU A 134 -2.24 -10.84 -22.37
C GLU A 134 -1.20 -10.13 -21.52
N ALA A 135 -1.11 -10.58 -20.26
CA ALA A 135 -0.06 -10.19 -19.35
C ALA A 135 1.30 -10.71 -19.85
N LEU A 136 2.26 -9.81 -19.97
CA LEU A 136 3.63 -10.09 -20.35
C LEU A 136 4.55 -9.80 -19.17
N TYR A 137 5.56 -10.64 -19.00
CA TYR A 137 6.51 -10.52 -17.91
C TYR A 137 7.95 -10.56 -18.43
N LEU A 138 8.80 -9.68 -17.92
CA LEU A 138 10.24 -9.74 -18.12
C LEU A 138 10.81 -10.86 -17.24
N VAL A 139 11.55 -11.79 -17.81
CA VAL A 139 12.28 -12.82 -17.05
C VAL A 139 13.59 -12.20 -16.53
N VAL A 140 13.64 -12.00 -15.22
CA VAL A 140 14.82 -11.45 -14.54
C VAL A 140 15.85 -12.53 -14.30
N ASP A 141 15.43 -13.66 -13.75
CA ASP A 141 16.32 -14.78 -13.50
C ASP A 141 15.58 -16.13 -13.59
N ARG A 142 16.37 -17.21 -13.72
CA ARG A 142 15.89 -18.60 -13.71
C ARG A 142 16.78 -19.42 -12.79
N MET A 143 16.17 -20.11 -11.86
CA MET A 143 16.91 -20.97 -10.94
C MET A 143 16.13 -22.21 -10.54
N SER A 144 16.79 -23.17 -9.90
CA SER A 144 16.13 -24.32 -9.29
C SER A 144 16.14 -24.17 -7.79
N VAL A 145 15.01 -24.44 -7.15
CA VAL A 145 14.83 -24.33 -5.70
C VAL A 145 15.86 -25.23 -5.00
N ARG A 146 16.58 -24.66 -4.04
CA ARG A 146 17.51 -25.36 -3.18
C ARG A 146 17.25 -24.97 -1.73
N HIS A 147 16.97 -25.98 -0.92
CA HIS A 147 16.78 -25.76 0.51
C HIS A 147 18.14 -25.68 1.22
N SER A 148 18.23 -24.79 2.20
CA SER A 148 19.43 -24.63 3.05
C SER A 148 20.73 -24.26 2.29
N ASP A 149 20.61 -23.62 1.14
CA ASP A 149 21.72 -23.10 0.35
C ASP A 149 21.75 -21.58 0.41
N GLY A 150 22.66 -21.03 1.21
CA GLY A 150 22.79 -19.57 1.39
C GLY A 150 23.15 -18.82 0.10
N ALA A 151 23.85 -19.47 -0.85
CA ALA A 151 24.14 -18.85 -2.14
C ALA A 151 22.89 -18.73 -3.01
N PHE A 152 22.01 -19.73 -2.95
CA PHE A 152 20.69 -19.69 -3.61
C PHE A 152 19.84 -18.59 -3.02
N GLU A 153 19.76 -18.49 -1.68
CA GLU A 153 18.95 -17.46 -1.02
C GLU A 153 19.44 -16.04 -1.37
N THR A 154 20.75 -15.80 -1.32
CA THR A 154 21.31 -14.50 -1.69
C THR A 154 20.99 -14.13 -3.13
N ARG A 155 21.19 -15.04 -4.08
CA ARG A 155 20.88 -14.81 -5.48
C ARG A 155 19.38 -14.59 -5.72
N LEU A 156 18.51 -15.31 -4.98
CA LEU A 156 17.07 -15.13 -5.06
C LEU A 156 16.68 -13.73 -4.58
N VAL A 157 17.23 -13.25 -3.46
CA VAL A 157 17.01 -11.90 -2.94
C VAL A 157 17.39 -10.84 -3.99
N ASP A 158 18.61 -10.93 -4.54
CA ASP A 158 19.11 -9.99 -5.55
C ASP A 158 18.19 -9.95 -6.79
N SER A 159 17.78 -11.13 -7.26
CA SER A 159 16.90 -11.25 -8.43
C SER A 159 15.49 -10.70 -8.17
N VAL A 160 14.97 -10.88 -6.95
CA VAL A 160 13.67 -10.35 -6.53
C VAL A 160 13.72 -8.82 -6.40
N GLU A 161 14.81 -8.26 -5.88
CA GLU A 161 14.99 -6.80 -5.83
C GLU A 161 14.98 -6.18 -7.22
N ILE A 162 15.68 -6.79 -8.19
CA ILE A 162 15.65 -6.38 -9.59
C ILE A 162 14.23 -6.51 -10.15
N ALA A 163 13.53 -7.62 -9.86
CA ALA A 163 12.17 -7.81 -10.34
C ALA A 163 11.18 -6.79 -9.78
N PHE A 164 11.29 -6.43 -8.50
CA PHE A 164 10.50 -5.34 -7.92
C PHE A 164 10.81 -3.98 -8.54
N TYR A 165 12.08 -3.73 -8.86
CA TYR A 165 12.49 -2.48 -9.51
C TYR A 165 11.90 -2.37 -10.92
N GLU A 166 12.09 -3.38 -11.76
CA GLU A 166 11.63 -3.40 -13.15
C GLU A 166 10.10 -3.52 -13.27
N GLY A 167 9.45 -4.22 -12.33
CA GLY A 167 8.00 -4.39 -12.25
C GLY A 167 7.29 -3.30 -11.46
N HIS A 168 7.96 -2.15 -11.24
CA HIS A 168 7.37 -1.02 -10.50
C HIS A 168 6.75 -1.41 -9.16
N GLY A 169 7.41 -2.29 -8.44
CA GLY A 169 6.97 -2.78 -7.14
C GLY A 169 6.26 -4.14 -7.17
N ALA A 170 5.97 -4.69 -8.34
CA ALA A 170 5.40 -6.02 -8.50
C ALA A 170 6.45 -7.03 -8.96
N CYS A 171 6.35 -8.25 -8.47
CA CYS A 171 7.20 -9.39 -8.81
C CYS A 171 6.35 -10.65 -8.80
N SER A 172 6.62 -11.59 -9.70
CA SER A 172 5.98 -12.90 -9.66
C SER A 172 7.04 -14.01 -9.74
N ILE A 173 6.76 -15.10 -9.05
CA ILE A 173 7.53 -16.36 -9.17
C ILE A 173 6.67 -17.35 -9.94
N ILE A 174 7.21 -17.87 -11.03
CA ILE A 174 6.52 -18.83 -11.88
C ILE A 174 7.29 -20.14 -11.80
N GLY A 175 6.65 -21.18 -11.28
CA GLY A 175 7.18 -22.54 -11.24
C GLY A 175 6.92 -23.25 -12.56
N GLU A 176 7.94 -23.95 -13.08
CA GLU A 176 7.82 -24.78 -14.28
C GLU A 176 7.19 -26.13 -13.92
N GLY A 177 6.16 -26.57 -14.66
CA GLY A 177 5.49 -27.84 -14.44
C GLY A 177 4.19 -27.96 -15.26
N GLU A 178 3.52 -29.13 -15.18
CA GLU A 178 2.22 -29.36 -15.85
C GLU A 178 1.13 -28.40 -15.35
N ASN A 179 1.21 -27.97 -14.08
CA ASN A 179 0.40 -26.92 -13.49
C ASN A 179 1.35 -25.83 -12.97
N PRO A 180 1.63 -24.77 -13.75
CA PRO A 180 2.57 -23.74 -13.33
C PRO A 180 2.07 -23.05 -12.07
N ILE A 181 2.87 -23.08 -11.03
CA ILE A 181 2.59 -22.34 -9.80
C ILE A 181 2.95 -20.89 -10.08
N LYS A 182 2.01 -19.97 -9.85
CA LYS A 182 2.26 -18.52 -9.91
C LYS A 182 2.05 -17.93 -8.52
N LEU A 183 3.07 -17.29 -8.00
CA LEU A 183 3.04 -16.56 -6.74
C LEU A 183 3.30 -15.08 -7.05
N ASP A 184 2.33 -14.24 -6.75
CA ASP A 184 2.41 -12.81 -7.00
C ASP A 184 2.77 -12.07 -5.70
N PHE A 185 3.69 -11.10 -5.81
CA PHE A 185 4.18 -10.30 -4.70
C PHE A 185 4.17 -8.82 -5.10
N SER A 186 3.92 -7.95 -4.12
CA SER A 186 4.04 -6.51 -4.29
C SER A 186 4.76 -5.90 -3.10
N ASN A 187 5.72 -5.01 -3.35
CA ASN A 187 6.36 -4.19 -2.32
C ASN A 187 5.62 -2.87 -2.08
N ARG A 188 4.44 -2.70 -2.71
CA ARG A 188 3.53 -1.58 -2.50
C ARG A 188 2.38 -2.01 -1.59
N LEU A 189 1.79 -1.04 -0.91
CA LEU A 189 0.53 -1.24 -0.20
C LEU A 189 -0.63 -1.11 -1.20
N GLU A 190 -0.92 -2.19 -1.90
CA GLU A 190 -1.97 -2.24 -2.92
C GLU A 190 -2.83 -3.48 -2.75
N ALA A 191 -4.13 -3.32 -2.85
CA ALA A 191 -5.10 -4.41 -2.94
C ALA A 191 -6.36 -3.94 -3.67
N ASP A 192 -6.98 -4.84 -4.41
CA ASP A 192 -8.25 -4.60 -5.12
C ASP A 192 -8.24 -3.35 -6.01
N GLY A 193 -7.09 -3.02 -6.60
CA GLY A 193 -6.90 -1.85 -7.46
C GLY A 193 -6.77 -0.51 -6.70
N ILE A 194 -6.66 -0.55 -5.36
CA ILE A 194 -6.48 0.62 -4.51
C ILE A 194 -5.05 0.65 -3.98
N THR A 195 -4.38 1.80 -4.15
CA THR A 195 -3.09 2.07 -3.51
C THR A 195 -3.34 2.76 -2.16
N PHE A 196 -2.80 2.20 -1.09
CA PHE A 196 -2.94 2.71 0.27
C PHE A 196 -1.72 3.53 0.66
N ALA A 197 -1.96 4.60 1.43
CA ALA A 197 -0.88 5.37 2.02
C ALA A 197 -0.11 4.54 3.07
N GLU A 198 1.19 4.80 3.18
CA GLU A 198 1.99 4.18 4.25
C GLU A 198 1.51 4.64 5.62
N PRO A 199 1.27 3.69 6.55
CA PRO A 199 0.91 4.04 7.92
C PRO A 199 1.99 4.92 8.56
N SER A 200 1.63 6.14 8.87
CA SER A 200 2.47 7.10 9.58
C SER A 200 1.67 7.74 10.71
N PRO A 201 2.30 8.29 11.77
CA PRO A 201 1.57 9.02 12.80
C PRO A 201 0.71 10.16 12.25
N ASP A 202 1.17 10.80 11.17
CA ASP A 202 0.47 11.91 10.51
C ASP A 202 -0.82 11.47 9.82
N LEU A 203 -0.85 10.24 9.28
CA LEU A 203 -2.06 9.65 8.66
C LEU A 203 -3.19 9.47 9.68
N PHE A 204 -2.84 9.26 10.95
CA PHE A 204 -3.79 9.09 12.05
C PHE A 204 -4.04 10.38 12.83
N ASP A 205 -3.53 11.53 12.37
CA ASP A 205 -3.69 12.82 13.02
C ASP A 205 -4.73 13.68 12.29
N PHE A 206 -5.92 13.81 12.89
CA PHE A 206 -6.97 14.66 12.32
C PHE A 206 -6.64 16.16 12.31
N ASN A 207 -5.57 16.60 12.97
CA ASN A 207 -5.05 17.96 12.89
C ASN A 207 -4.00 18.14 11.77
N ASN A 208 -3.55 17.04 11.15
CA ASN A 208 -2.62 17.07 10.03
C ASN A 208 -3.38 17.00 8.69
N ALA A 209 -2.92 17.69 7.68
CA ALA A 209 -3.53 17.68 6.35
C ALA A 209 -3.64 16.27 5.74
N THR A 210 -2.70 15.37 6.06
CA THR A 210 -2.69 13.99 5.57
C THR A 210 -3.74 13.12 6.24
N GLY A 211 -4.02 13.33 7.54
CA GLY A 211 -4.94 12.51 8.32
C GLY A 211 -6.31 13.15 8.53
N ALA A 212 -6.47 14.43 8.16
CA ALA A 212 -7.74 15.13 8.30
C ALA A 212 -8.77 14.63 7.28
N CYS A 213 -10.03 14.59 7.71
CA CYS A 213 -11.12 14.35 6.77
C CYS A 213 -11.18 15.47 5.71
N PRO A 214 -11.23 15.14 4.41
CA PRO A 214 -11.24 16.15 3.33
C PRO A 214 -12.48 17.06 3.35
N GLU A 215 -13.58 16.63 3.95
CA GLU A 215 -14.81 17.42 4.01
C GLU A 215 -14.84 18.40 5.19
N CYS A 216 -14.38 17.98 6.36
CA CYS A 216 -14.48 18.80 7.58
C CYS A 216 -13.12 19.26 8.13
N GLU A 217 -12.02 18.94 7.44
CA GLU A 217 -10.63 19.31 7.81
C GLU A 217 -10.29 19.04 9.29
N GLY A 218 -10.88 17.99 9.87
CA GLY A 218 -10.70 17.63 11.27
C GLY A 218 -11.59 18.38 12.27
N TYR A 219 -12.53 19.21 11.82
CA TYR A 219 -13.45 19.92 12.69
C TYR A 219 -14.69 19.10 13.11
N GLY A 220 -14.94 17.97 12.47
CA GLY A 220 -16.10 17.10 12.76
C GLY A 220 -17.46 17.69 12.35
N LYS A 221 -17.46 18.87 11.74
CA LYS A 221 -18.65 19.55 11.21
C LYS A 221 -18.27 20.25 9.91
N ILE A 222 -19.14 20.17 8.92
CA ILE A 222 -19.02 20.95 7.69
C ILE A 222 -19.47 22.37 8.03
N LEU A 223 -18.60 23.34 7.80
CA LEU A 223 -18.93 24.75 7.93
C LEU A 223 -19.60 25.19 6.61
N GLY A 224 -20.91 25.27 6.62
CA GLY A 224 -21.73 25.80 5.54
C GLY A 224 -22.07 27.25 5.74
#